data_21290b8cfe76991a43e7ba12574d8c4c
#
_entry.id   21290b8cfe76991a43e7ba12574d8c4c
#
_cell.length_a   1.000
_cell.length_b   1.000
_cell.length_c   1.000
_cell.angle_alpha   90.00
_cell.angle_beta   90.00
_cell.angle_gamma   90.00
#
_symmetry.space_group_name_H-M   'P 1'
#
loop_
_entity.id
_entity.type
_entity.pdbx_description
1 polymer ?
#
loop_
_entity_poly.entity_id
_entity_poly.type
_entity_poly.pdbx_seq_one_letter_code
_entity_poly.pdbx_strand_id
1 'polypeptide(L)'
;MERLEFTTEINAPVEKVFNTMLAPETYKQWTAVFSPTSDYEGEWAQDAKIMFTMLDNDGKRGGMVGIVEQYVPNKVVSVRFIGVLDGDNEITEGDAIQSFVGNYENYYFESLDHGTSVRVEVDVDAEYRSYMLETYPRSLTILKQIAEADENLR
;
A
#
# COMPACT_ATOMS: atom_id res chain seq x y z
N MET A 1 -3.72 -6.60 -17.74
CA MET A 1 -3.87 -5.85 -16.46
C MET A 1 -5.29 -6.08 -15.93
N GLU A 2 -5.39 -6.38 -14.65
CA GLU A 2 -6.67 -6.66 -13.99
C GLU A 2 -6.71 -5.85 -12.69
N ARG A 3 -7.89 -5.34 -12.31
CA ARG A 3 -8.06 -4.65 -11.04
C ARG A 3 -8.65 -5.61 -10.02
N LEU A 4 -7.91 -5.84 -8.94
CA LEU A 4 -8.37 -6.63 -7.80
C LEU A 4 -8.92 -5.71 -6.73
N GLU A 5 -9.88 -6.20 -5.96
CA GLU A 5 -10.48 -5.43 -4.87
C GLU A 5 -10.49 -6.27 -3.59
N PHE A 6 -10.11 -5.63 -2.48
CA PHE A 6 -10.09 -6.24 -1.17
C PHE A 6 -10.77 -5.32 -0.18
N THR A 7 -11.54 -5.89 0.74
CA THR A 7 -12.28 -5.10 1.75
C THR A 7 -12.10 -5.74 3.11
N THR A 8 -11.93 -4.91 4.13
CA THR A 8 -11.92 -5.37 5.51
C THR A 8 -12.62 -4.33 6.39
N GLU A 9 -13.27 -4.81 7.48
CA GLU A 9 -13.85 -3.92 8.49
C GLU A 9 -12.98 -3.99 9.74
N ILE A 10 -12.65 -2.82 10.27
CA ILE A 10 -11.73 -2.66 11.40
C ILE A 10 -12.48 -1.96 12.51
N ASN A 11 -12.45 -2.52 13.71
CA ASN A 11 -13.12 -1.96 14.88
C ASN A 11 -12.25 -0.89 15.53
N ALA A 12 -12.08 0.21 14.84
CA ALA A 12 -11.32 1.38 15.29
C ALA A 12 -11.79 2.61 14.50
N PRO A 13 -11.62 3.82 15.05
CA PRO A 13 -12.04 5.04 14.36
C PRO A 13 -11.28 5.25 13.07
N VAL A 14 -11.91 5.93 12.09
CA VAL A 14 -11.33 6.12 10.76
C VAL A 14 -9.98 6.83 10.82
N GLU A 15 -9.81 7.82 11.70
CA GLU A 15 -8.52 8.53 11.82
C GLU A 15 -7.41 7.59 12.24
N LYS A 16 -7.72 6.68 13.14
CA LYS A 16 -6.72 5.71 13.62
C LYS A 16 -6.37 4.70 12.52
N VAL A 17 -7.37 4.20 11.82
CA VAL A 17 -7.15 3.24 10.72
C VAL A 17 -6.34 3.90 9.61
N PHE A 18 -6.69 5.10 9.23
CA PHE A 18 -5.97 5.86 8.21
C PHE A 18 -4.50 6.05 8.61
N ASN A 19 -4.25 6.50 9.84
CA ASN A 19 -2.89 6.72 10.32
C ASN A 19 -2.10 5.40 10.44
N THR A 20 -2.74 4.33 10.89
CA THR A 20 -2.10 3.02 11.00
C THR A 20 -1.66 2.51 9.64
N MET A 21 -2.47 2.73 8.63
CA MET A 21 -2.17 2.27 7.28
C MET A 21 -1.00 3.03 6.64
N LEU A 22 -0.82 4.31 6.96
CA LEU A 22 0.15 5.17 6.28
C LEU A 22 1.39 5.53 7.10
N ALA A 23 1.34 5.48 8.44
CA ALA A 23 2.48 5.87 9.27
C ALA A 23 3.67 4.94 9.03
N PRO A 24 4.92 5.46 9.04
CA PRO A 24 6.11 4.64 8.70
C PRO A 24 6.24 3.38 9.53
N GLU A 25 6.03 3.47 10.84
CA GLU A 25 6.24 2.33 11.73
C GLU A 25 5.22 1.21 11.51
N THR A 26 3.96 1.57 11.32
CA THR A 26 2.89 0.58 11.14
C THR A 26 2.82 0.07 9.70
N TYR A 27 3.16 0.92 8.73
CA TYR A 27 3.24 0.50 7.33
C TYR A 27 4.19 -0.70 7.17
N LYS A 28 5.36 -0.66 7.78
CA LYS A 28 6.32 -1.76 7.73
C LYS A 28 5.72 -3.06 8.26
N GLN A 29 4.88 -2.96 9.28
CA GLN A 29 4.31 -4.12 9.94
C GLN A 29 3.25 -4.80 9.09
N TRP A 30 2.29 -4.04 8.56
CA TRP A 30 1.21 -4.68 7.81
C TRP A 30 1.64 -5.08 6.40
N THR A 31 2.72 -4.49 5.85
CA THR A 31 3.24 -4.85 4.54
C THR A 31 4.34 -5.90 4.58
N ALA A 32 4.77 -6.32 5.78
CA ALA A 32 5.87 -7.28 5.93
C ALA A 32 5.59 -8.63 5.26
N VAL A 33 4.33 -8.99 5.06
CA VAL A 33 3.97 -10.23 4.37
C VAL A 33 4.33 -10.19 2.87
N PHE A 34 4.46 -8.99 2.30
CA PHE A 34 4.93 -8.84 0.92
C PHE A 34 6.46 -8.92 0.86
N SER A 35 7.13 -8.31 1.82
CA SER A 35 8.58 -8.36 1.98
C SER A 35 8.94 -7.96 3.40
N PRO A 36 9.83 -8.73 4.08
CA PRO A 36 10.23 -8.40 5.47
C PRO A 36 10.87 -7.01 5.59
N THR A 37 11.40 -6.47 4.49
CA THR A 37 12.06 -5.16 4.47
C THR A 37 11.20 -4.08 3.83
N SER A 38 9.91 -4.33 3.67
CA SER A 38 8.99 -3.37 3.06
C SER A 38 8.99 -2.04 3.81
N ASP A 39 9.09 -0.94 3.07
CA ASP A 39 9.14 0.42 3.60
C ASP A 39 8.71 1.39 2.52
N TYR A 40 8.71 2.68 2.82
CA TYR A 40 8.52 3.70 1.78
C TYR A 40 9.38 4.92 2.08
N GLU A 41 9.62 5.72 1.04
CA GLU A 41 10.28 7.02 1.12
C GLU A 41 9.43 8.03 0.38
N GLY A 42 9.41 9.26 0.87
CA GLY A 42 8.58 10.32 0.31
C GLY A 42 7.44 10.66 1.24
N GLU A 43 6.42 11.30 0.70
CA GLU A 43 5.31 11.81 1.50
C GLU A 43 3.96 11.33 0.98
N TRP A 44 3.05 11.06 1.91
CA TRP A 44 1.64 10.87 1.60
C TRP A 44 1.00 12.26 1.50
N ALA A 45 1.11 12.89 0.35
CA ALA A 45 0.55 14.21 0.09
C ALA A 45 0.16 14.33 -1.37
N GLN A 46 -0.83 15.16 -1.66
CA GLN A 46 -1.33 15.38 -3.03
C GLN A 46 -0.17 15.75 -3.95
N ASP A 47 -0.06 15.04 -5.07
CA ASP A 47 0.94 15.22 -6.13
C ASP A 47 2.37 14.91 -5.73
N ALA A 48 2.60 14.37 -4.51
CA ALA A 48 3.94 14.01 -4.05
C ALA A 48 4.41 12.69 -4.66
N LYS A 49 5.71 12.61 -4.89
CA LYS A 49 6.35 11.34 -5.27
C LYS A 49 6.53 10.48 -4.02
N ILE A 50 6.25 9.20 -4.15
CA ILE A 50 6.46 8.22 -3.11
C ILE A 50 7.10 6.97 -3.71
N MET A 51 8.04 6.38 -2.98
CA MET A 51 8.72 5.16 -3.42
C MET A 51 8.46 4.06 -2.41
N PHE A 52 7.99 2.92 -2.89
CA PHE A 52 7.77 1.73 -2.07
C PHE A 52 8.97 0.83 -2.24
N THR A 53 9.71 0.61 -1.16
CA THR A 53 11.05 0.01 -1.20
C THR A 53 11.10 -1.33 -0.50
N MET A 54 12.03 -2.17 -0.95
CA MET A 54 12.35 -3.44 -0.31
C MET A 54 13.78 -3.82 -0.68
N LEU A 55 14.35 -4.75 0.10
CA LEU A 55 15.66 -5.31 -0.22
C LEU A 55 15.47 -6.74 -0.72
N ASP A 56 16.23 -7.12 -1.76
CA ASP A 56 16.22 -8.48 -2.25
C ASP A 56 17.16 -9.36 -1.39
N ASN A 57 17.32 -10.63 -1.77
CA ASN A 57 18.13 -11.57 -1.00
C ASN A 57 19.61 -11.19 -0.94
N ASP A 58 20.07 -10.36 -1.86
CA ASP A 58 21.46 -9.87 -1.91
C ASP A 58 21.61 -8.52 -1.21
N GLY A 59 20.53 -8.00 -0.63
CA GLY A 59 20.55 -6.71 0.03
C GLY A 59 20.43 -5.54 -0.92
N LYS A 60 20.12 -5.79 -2.20
CA LYS A 60 19.93 -4.73 -3.18
C LYS A 60 18.55 -4.12 -3.03
N ARG A 61 18.51 -2.79 -3.03
CA ARG A 61 17.26 -2.03 -2.95
C ARG A 61 16.48 -2.12 -4.26
N GLY A 62 15.19 -2.34 -4.16
CA GLY A 62 14.28 -2.33 -5.28
C GLY A 62 12.95 -1.76 -4.85
N GLY A 63 11.98 -1.76 -5.75
CA GLY A 63 10.64 -1.33 -5.44
C GLY A 63 9.99 -0.57 -6.57
N MET A 64 9.00 0.26 -6.22
CA MET A 64 8.18 0.96 -7.21
C MET A 64 8.15 2.46 -6.91
N VAL A 65 8.06 3.25 -7.97
CA VAL A 65 7.96 4.70 -7.89
C VAL A 65 6.52 5.09 -8.26
N GLY A 66 5.89 5.90 -7.43
CA GLY A 66 4.53 6.36 -7.68
C GLY A 66 4.35 7.85 -7.41
N ILE A 67 3.21 8.35 -7.85
CA ILE A 67 2.74 9.70 -7.54
C ILE A 67 1.44 9.55 -6.77
N VAL A 68 1.33 10.24 -5.64
CA VAL A 68 0.08 10.30 -4.88
C VAL A 68 -0.87 11.22 -5.65
N GLU A 69 -1.76 10.61 -6.42
CA GLU A 69 -2.63 11.36 -7.33
C GLU A 69 -3.81 11.96 -6.59
N GLN A 70 -4.26 11.30 -5.52
CA GLN A 70 -5.35 11.78 -4.69
C GLN A 70 -5.01 11.54 -3.22
N TYR A 71 -5.23 12.56 -2.40
CA TYR A 71 -5.01 12.42 -0.97
C TYR A 71 -6.07 13.25 -0.23
N VAL A 72 -7.06 12.56 0.33
CA VAL A 72 -8.09 13.18 1.18
C VAL A 72 -8.05 12.45 2.52
N PRO A 73 -7.56 13.11 3.59
CA PRO A 73 -7.42 12.44 4.89
C PRO A 73 -8.70 11.77 5.33
N ASN A 74 -8.57 10.53 5.81
CA ASN A 74 -9.65 9.69 6.30
C ASN A 74 -10.66 9.24 5.24
N LYS A 75 -10.38 9.47 3.95
CA LYS A 75 -11.31 9.12 2.87
C LYS A 75 -10.67 8.34 1.73
N VAL A 76 -9.62 8.89 1.11
CA VAL A 76 -9.02 8.24 -0.07
C VAL A 76 -7.54 8.58 -0.22
N VAL A 77 -6.79 7.57 -0.61
CA VAL A 77 -5.41 7.72 -1.10
C VAL A 77 -5.32 6.95 -2.40
N SER A 78 -4.88 7.61 -3.48
CA SER A 78 -4.72 6.97 -4.77
C SER A 78 -3.29 7.18 -5.25
N VAL A 79 -2.61 6.08 -5.56
CA VAL A 79 -1.22 6.11 -6.06
C VAL A 79 -1.22 5.58 -7.48
N ARG A 80 -0.63 6.37 -8.39
CA ARG A 80 -0.39 5.94 -9.76
C ARG A 80 1.09 5.61 -9.92
N PHE A 81 1.39 4.40 -10.35
CA PHE A 81 2.78 3.96 -10.52
C PHE A 81 3.36 4.50 -11.81
N ILE A 82 4.60 5.01 -11.75
CA ILE A 82 5.28 5.62 -12.87
C ILE A 82 6.61 4.95 -13.21
N GLY A 83 7.09 4.04 -12.36
CA GLY A 83 8.37 3.40 -12.60
C GLY A 83 8.76 2.40 -11.53
N VAL A 84 9.99 1.92 -11.63
CA VAL A 84 10.58 0.99 -10.65
C VAL A 84 11.88 1.56 -10.12
N LEU A 85 12.30 1.05 -8.95
CA LEU A 85 13.62 1.28 -8.40
C LEU A 85 14.52 0.09 -8.75
N ASP A 86 15.72 0.39 -9.22
CA ASP A 86 16.79 -0.58 -9.44
C ASP A 86 18.01 -0.04 -8.70
N GLY A 87 18.19 -0.47 -7.45
CA GLY A 87 19.14 0.17 -6.54
C GLY A 87 18.68 1.59 -6.24
N ASP A 88 19.52 2.57 -6.55
CA ASP A 88 19.19 3.99 -6.39
C ASP A 88 18.66 4.61 -7.68
N ASN A 89 18.53 3.83 -8.76
CA ASN A 89 18.07 4.33 -10.04
C ASN A 89 16.56 4.21 -10.17
N GLU A 90 15.92 5.30 -10.58
CA GLU A 90 14.48 5.31 -10.91
C GLU A 90 14.34 5.09 -12.39
N ILE A 91 13.66 4.01 -12.77
CA ILE A 91 13.44 3.66 -14.17
C ILE A 91 12.00 3.97 -14.50
N THR A 92 11.78 5.01 -15.32
CA THR A 92 10.43 5.49 -15.66
C THR A 92 10.10 5.29 -17.13
N GLU A 93 11.00 4.69 -17.90
CA GLU A 93 10.83 4.44 -19.32
C GLU A 93 11.36 3.06 -19.69
N GLY A 94 10.95 2.56 -20.85
CA GLY A 94 11.45 1.32 -21.41
C GLY A 94 10.46 0.18 -21.33
N ASP A 95 10.77 -0.88 -22.07
CA ASP A 95 9.87 -2.02 -22.24
C ASP A 95 9.62 -2.77 -20.92
N ALA A 96 10.62 -2.78 -20.04
CA ALA A 96 10.54 -3.54 -18.81
C ALA A 96 9.44 -3.06 -17.85
N ILE A 97 9.03 -1.79 -17.96
CA ILE A 97 8.04 -1.21 -17.05
C ILE A 97 6.70 -0.88 -17.70
N GLN A 98 6.58 -1.09 -19.01
CA GLN A 98 5.36 -0.70 -19.74
C GLN A 98 4.11 -1.41 -19.24
N SER A 99 4.25 -2.62 -18.73
CA SER A 99 3.09 -3.39 -18.29
C SER A 99 2.43 -2.85 -17.04
N PHE A 100 3.12 -2.04 -16.23
CA PHE A 100 2.53 -1.53 -15.00
C PHE A 100 2.52 0.00 -14.88
N VAL A 101 3.20 0.72 -15.77
CA VAL A 101 3.14 2.18 -15.75
C VAL A 101 1.69 2.63 -15.99
N GLY A 102 1.18 3.48 -15.10
CA GLY A 102 -0.21 3.90 -15.13
C GLY A 102 -1.14 3.02 -14.32
N ASN A 103 -0.63 1.93 -13.72
CA ASN A 103 -1.42 1.12 -12.79
C ASN A 103 -1.63 1.88 -11.48
N TYR A 104 -2.72 1.54 -10.81
CA TYR A 104 -3.11 2.21 -9.56
C TYR A 104 -3.12 1.26 -8.39
N GLU A 105 -2.87 1.82 -7.19
CA GLU A 105 -3.22 1.21 -5.93
C GLU A 105 -3.97 2.27 -5.13
N ASN A 106 -5.22 1.97 -4.77
CA ASN A 106 -6.12 2.93 -4.14
C ASN A 106 -6.61 2.40 -2.80
N TYR A 107 -6.65 3.29 -1.81
CA TYR A 107 -7.19 2.98 -0.48
C TYR A 107 -8.40 3.88 -0.24
N TYR A 108 -9.53 3.28 0.11
CA TYR A 108 -10.75 4.00 0.44
C TYR A 108 -11.15 3.69 1.87
N PHE A 109 -11.50 4.72 2.61
CA PHE A 109 -11.87 4.61 4.02
C PHE A 109 -13.26 5.16 4.22
N GLU A 110 -14.10 4.38 4.90
CA GLU A 110 -15.47 4.78 5.20
C GLU A 110 -15.76 4.55 6.67
N SER A 111 -16.20 5.61 7.36
CA SER A 111 -16.57 5.50 8.77
C SER A 111 -17.90 4.76 8.90
N LEU A 112 -17.92 3.76 9.78
CA LEU A 112 -19.12 2.97 10.10
C LEU A 112 -19.54 3.28 11.53
N ASP A 113 -20.74 2.83 11.94
CA ASP A 113 -21.22 3.03 13.31
C ASP A 113 -20.30 2.40 14.35
N HIS A 114 -19.65 1.28 13.99
CA HIS A 114 -18.82 0.51 14.92
C HIS A 114 -17.34 0.46 14.53
N GLY A 115 -16.92 1.28 13.57
CA GLY A 115 -15.54 1.23 13.13
C GLY A 115 -15.35 1.82 11.74
N THR A 116 -14.50 1.15 10.94
CA THR A 116 -14.11 1.66 9.63
C THR A 116 -14.11 0.54 8.59
N SER A 117 -14.63 0.81 7.42
CA SER A 117 -14.46 -0.06 6.26
C SER A 117 -13.27 0.43 5.44
N VAL A 118 -12.36 -0.48 5.12
CA VAL A 118 -11.21 -0.20 4.25
C VAL A 118 -11.40 -1.02 2.97
N ARG A 119 -11.36 -0.34 1.83
CA ARG A 119 -11.41 -0.98 0.53
C ARG A 119 -10.13 -0.63 -0.23
N VAL A 120 -9.48 -1.65 -0.76
CA VAL A 120 -8.26 -1.49 -1.54
C VAL A 120 -8.52 -1.98 -2.96
N GLU A 121 -8.10 -1.17 -3.93
CA GLU A 121 -8.06 -1.58 -5.33
C GLU A 121 -6.60 -1.61 -5.77
N VAL A 122 -6.20 -2.67 -6.45
CA VAL A 122 -4.82 -2.77 -6.95
C VAL A 122 -4.84 -3.37 -8.35
N ASP A 123 -4.17 -2.68 -9.28
CA ASP A 123 -4.00 -3.15 -10.65
C ASP A 123 -2.81 -4.09 -10.71
N VAL A 124 -3.01 -5.28 -11.28
CA VAL A 124 -1.96 -6.29 -11.35
C VAL A 124 -1.89 -6.93 -12.73
N ASP A 125 -0.71 -7.40 -13.11
CA ASP A 125 -0.53 -8.25 -14.25
C ASP A 125 -0.96 -9.68 -13.91
N ALA A 126 -1.31 -10.45 -14.94
CA ALA A 126 -1.79 -11.82 -14.75
C ALA A 126 -0.83 -12.69 -13.93
N GLU A 127 0.48 -12.50 -14.11
CA GLU A 127 1.48 -13.29 -13.40
C GLU A 127 1.50 -13.05 -11.88
N TYR A 128 1.01 -11.88 -11.42
CA TYR A 128 1.00 -11.54 -10.00
C TYR A 128 -0.37 -11.74 -9.36
N ARG A 129 -1.38 -12.10 -10.13
CA ARG A 129 -2.75 -12.21 -9.65
C ARG A 129 -2.89 -13.16 -8.46
N SER A 130 -2.40 -14.38 -8.61
CA SER A 130 -2.51 -15.39 -7.54
C SER A 130 -1.77 -14.97 -6.28
N TYR A 131 -0.60 -14.38 -6.45
CA TYR A 131 0.20 -13.88 -5.32
C TYR A 131 -0.57 -12.80 -4.54
N MET A 132 -1.17 -11.85 -5.24
CA MET A 132 -1.90 -10.77 -4.59
C MET A 132 -3.19 -11.25 -3.94
N LEU A 133 -3.91 -12.18 -4.58
CA LEU A 133 -5.13 -12.75 -4.01
C LEU A 133 -4.84 -13.50 -2.70
N GLU A 134 -3.66 -14.08 -2.57
CA GLU A 134 -3.27 -14.78 -1.35
C GLU A 134 -2.70 -13.82 -0.31
N THR A 135 -1.86 -12.88 -0.73
CA THR A 135 -1.06 -12.08 0.18
C THR A 135 -1.80 -10.85 0.73
N TYR A 136 -2.55 -10.16 -0.11
CA TYR A 136 -3.21 -8.92 0.32
C TYR A 136 -4.21 -9.12 1.47
N PRO A 137 -5.05 -10.17 1.46
CA PRO A 137 -5.93 -10.40 2.61
C PRO A 137 -5.17 -10.61 3.92
N ARG A 138 -4.01 -11.25 3.85
CA ARG A 138 -3.16 -11.46 5.04
C ARG A 138 -2.61 -10.14 5.56
N SER A 139 -2.20 -9.24 4.66
CA SER A 139 -1.70 -7.92 5.04
C SER A 139 -2.80 -7.09 5.70
N LEU A 140 -4.02 -7.15 5.19
CA LEU A 140 -5.14 -6.42 5.76
C LEU A 140 -5.56 -6.99 7.12
N THR A 141 -5.40 -8.30 7.33
CA THR A 141 -5.62 -8.90 8.65
C THR A 141 -4.64 -8.34 9.67
N ILE A 142 -3.37 -8.17 9.28
CA ILE A 142 -2.36 -7.58 10.15
C ILE A 142 -2.68 -6.12 10.45
N LEU A 143 -3.07 -5.35 9.43
CA LEU A 143 -3.50 -3.97 9.59
C LEU A 143 -4.64 -3.86 10.63
N LYS A 144 -5.63 -4.73 10.50
CA LYS A 144 -6.76 -4.81 11.42
C LYS A 144 -6.28 -5.09 12.85
N GLN A 145 -5.41 -6.06 13.03
CA GLN A 145 -4.87 -6.41 14.34
C GLN A 145 -4.13 -5.25 14.98
N ILE A 146 -3.31 -4.54 14.23
CA ILE A 146 -2.56 -3.39 14.74
C ILE A 146 -3.51 -2.27 15.15
N ALA A 147 -4.44 -1.92 14.30
CA ALA A 147 -5.37 -0.81 14.56
C ALA A 147 -6.27 -1.10 15.76
N GLU A 148 -6.70 -2.36 15.91
CA GLU A 148 -7.59 -2.73 17.03
C GLU A 148 -6.83 -2.95 18.34
N ALA A 149 -5.58 -3.40 18.27
CA ALA A 149 -4.80 -3.73 19.46
C ALA A 149 -4.52 -2.50 20.34
N ASP A 150 -4.24 -1.35 19.72
CA ASP A 150 -3.96 -0.12 20.46
C ASP A 150 -5.13 0.31 21.32
N GLU A 151 -6.35 -0.01 20.92
CA GLU A 151 -7.54 0.32 21.72
C GLU A 151 -7.55 -0.39 23.07
N ASN A 152 -6.85 -1.54 23.14
CA ASN A 152 -6.83 -2.38 24.32
C ASN A 152 -5.66 -2.10 25.26
N LEU A 153 -4.77 -1.18 24.88
CA LEU A 153 -3.56 -0.88 25.65
C LEU A 153 -3.75 0.28 26.65
N ARG A 154 -4.95 0.78 26.77
CA ARG A 154 -5.25 1.92 27.62
C ARG A 154 -5.87 1.54 28.93
#